data_bd9f797a51bfd88a80c1c1801184e1c9
#
_entry.id   bd9f797a51bfd88a80c1c1801184e1c9
#
_cell.length_a   1.000
_cell.length_b   1.000
_cell.length_c   1.000
_cell.angle_alpha   90.00
_cell.angle_beta   90.00
_cell.angle_gamma   90.00
#
_symmetry.space_group_name_H-M   'P 1'
#
loop_
_entity.id
_entity.type
_entity.pdbx_description
1 polymer ?
#
loop_
_entity_poly.entity_id
_entity_poly.type
_entity_poly.pdbx_seq_one_letter_code
_entity_poly.pdbx_strand_id
1 'polypeptide(L)' 'MNTSIFATGKPVYIDFPIEDVRFRFDGGKVYRKFYGETEETEVDQSSDMFRQAVLAGTQISKEDYGKA' A
#
# COMPACT_ATOMS: atom_id res chain seq x y z
N MET A 1 3.91 10.37 5.56
CA MET A 1 3.40 9.25 6.38
C MET A 1 4.46 8.82 7.37
N ASN A 2 4.05 8.50 8.58
CA ASN A 2 4.98 8.04 9.61
C ASN A 2 5.31 6.56 9.39
N THR A 3 6.59 6.24 9.19
CA THR A 3 7.01 4.86 8.91
C THR A 3 6.95 3.94 10.13
N SER A 4 6.76 4.48 11.34
CA SER A 4 6.65 3.66 12.54
C SER A 4 5.44 2.71 12.52
N ILE A 5 4.45 2.99 11.69
CA ILE A 5 3.28 2.10 11.53
C ILE A 5 3.66 0.71 11.02
N PHE A 6 4.78 0.59 10.29
CA PHE A 6 5.25 -0.69 9.79
C PHE A 6 5.84 -1.60 10.88
N ALA A 7 6.16 -1.04 12.03
CA ALA A 7 6.74 -1.79 13.14
C ALA A 7 5.68 -2.44 14.04
N THR A 8 4.40 -2.23 13.79
CA THR A 8 3.33 -2.73 14.65
C THR A 8 2.99 -4.20 14.44
N GLY A 9 3.48 -4.80 13.36
CA GLY A 9 3.13 -6.16 12.97
C GLY A 9 1.74 -6.30 12.37
N LYS A 10 1.01 -5.20 12.22
CA LYS A 10 -0.33 -5.20 11.61
C LYS A 10 -0.24 -4.82 10.14
N PRO A 11 -1.17 -5.29 9.30
CA PRO A 11 -1.21 -4.84 7.90
C PRO A 11 -1.39 -3.34 7.79
N VAL A 12 -0.69 -2.73 6.84
CA VAL A 12 -0.79 -1.30 6.56
C VAL A 12 -1.28 -1.12 5.12
N TYR A 13 -2.26 -0.26 4.94
CA TYR A 13 -2.86 -0.01 3.63
C TYR A 13 -2.62 1.44 3.26
N ILE A 14 -2.16 1.67 2.02
CA ILE A 14 -1.78 2.99 1.53
C ILE A 14 -2.49 3.27 0.23
N ASP A 15 -3.12 4.44 0.13
CA ASP A 15 -3.71 4.94 -1.09
C ASP A 15 -2.78 5.96 -1.74
N PHE A 16 -2.46 5.75 -3.01
CA PHE A 16 -1.60 6.64 -3.77
C PHE A 16 -2.30 7.06 -5.08
N PRO A 17 -3.22 8.03 -4.99
CA PRO A 17 -4.09 8.35 -6.12
C PRO A 17 -3.38 8.99 -7.32
N ILE A 18 -2.21 9.56 -7.11
CA ILE A 18 -1.43 10.13 -8.23
C ILE A 18 -1.15 9.07 -9.30
N GLU A 19 -0.94 7.83 -8.86
CA GLU A 19 -0.67 6.70 -9.77
C GLU A 19 -1.85 5.74 -9.87
N ASP A 20 -3.01 6.08 -9.32
CA ASP A 20 -4.21 5.24 -9.31
C ASP A 20 -3.92 3.86 -8.75
N VAL A 21 -3.21 3.79 -7.61
CA VAL A 21 -2.73 2.54 -7.03
C VAL A 21 -2.91 2.53 -5.53
N ARG A 22 -3.07 1.34 -4.97
CA ARG A 22 -3.06 1.09 -3.54
C ARG A 22 -2.06 -0.01 -3.22
N PHE A 23 -1.48 0.08 -2.03
CA PHE A 23 -0.51 -0.90 -1.55
C PHE A 23 -0.95 -1.48 -0.22
N ARG A 24 -0.61 -2.75 -0.01
CA ARG A 24 -0.76 -3.41 1.29
C ARG A 24 0.62 -3.92 1.71
N PHE A 25 1.05 -3.52 2.90
CA PHE A 25 2.27 -4.05 3.52
C PHE A 25 1.84 -4.99 4.64
N ASP A 26 2.26 -6.24 4.54
CA ASP A 26 1.82 -7.27 5.48
C ASP A 26 2.93 -8.30 5.67
N GLY A 27 3.42 -8.42 6.90
CA GLY A 27 4.43 -9.42 7.26
C GLY A 27 5.73 -9.30 6.46
N GLY A 28 6.14 -8.08 6.13
CA GLY A 28 7.35 -7.84 5.37
C GLY A 28 7.18 -7.97 3.85
N LYS A 29 5.96 -8.26 3.40
CA LYS A 29 5.64 -8.36 1.97
C LYS A 29 4.82 -7.17 1.53
N VAL A 30 4.99 -6.76 0.29
CA VAL A 30 4.28 -5.63 -0.30
C VAL A 30 3.43 -6.14 -1.46
N TYR A 31 2.17 -5.73 -1.47
CA TYR A 31 1.22 -6.06 -2.53
C TYR A 31 0.71 -4.77 -3.16
N ARG A 32 0.55 -4.81 -4.47
CA ARG A 32 0.08 -3.68 -5.28
C ARG A 32 -1.26 -4.01 -5.90
N LYS A 33 -2.17 -3.05 -5.88
CA LYS A 33 -3.45 -3.17 -6.57
C LYS A 33 -3.79 -1.83 -7.20
N PHE A 34 -3.83 -1.77 -8.53
CA PHE A 34 -4.28 -0.58 -9.23
C PHE A 34 -5.79 -0.40 -9.09
N TYR A 35 -6.26 0.84 -9.21
CA TYR A 35 -7.69 1.11 -9.16
C TYR A 35 -8.41 0.27 -10.22
N GLY A 36 -9.52 -0.35 -9.80
CA GLY A 36 -10.30 -1.22 -10.68
C GLY A 36 -9.84 -2.67 -10.72
N GLU A 37 -8.66 -2.99 -10.21
CA GLU A 37 -8.23 -4.38 -10.11
C GLU A 37 -8.87 -5.04 -8.90
N THR A 38 -9.17 -6.34 -9.02
CA THR A 38 -9.73 -7.14 -7.93
C THR A 38 -8.68 -7.99 -7.25
N GLU A 39 -7.52 -8.19 -7.87
CA GLU A 39 -6.46 -9.04 -7.35
C GLU A 39 -5.19 -8.23 -7.10
N GLU A 40 -4.45 -8.63 -6.07
CA GLU A 40 -3.18 -8.02 -5.71
C GLU A 40 -2.04 -8.69 -6.47
N THR A 41 -0.97 -7.92 -6.70
CA THR A 41 0.30 -8.44 -7.23
C THR A 41 1.38 -8.19 -6.19
N GLU A 42 2.11 -9.22 -5.82
CA GLU A 42 3.25 -9.05 -4.91
C GLU A 42 4.37 -8.31 -5.63
N VAL A 43 4.94 -7.30 -4.98
CA VAL A 43 6.05 -6.51 -5.51
C VAL A 43 7.17 -6.46 -4.48
N ASP A 44 8.37 -6.07 -4.94
CA ASP A 44 9.52 -5.94 -4.07
C ASP A 44 9.37 -4.70 -3.18
N GLN A 45 9.85 -4.79 -1.94
CA GLN A 45 9.85 -3.65 -1.02
C GLN A 45 10.68 -2.48 -1.55
N SER A 46 11.63 -2.73 -2.43
CA SER A 46 12.46 -1.70 -3.05
C SER A 46 11.78 -1.00 -4.24
N SER A 47 10.55 -1.38 -4.57
CA SER A 47 9.79 -0.74 -5.65
C SER A 47 9.73 0.78 -5.46
N ASP A 48 10.11 1.52 -6.50
CA ASP A 48 10.10 2.99 -6.44
C ASP A 48 8.69 3.52 -6.20
N MET A 49 7.68 2.92 -6.83
CA MET A 49 6.30 3.33 -6.66
C MET A 49 5.83 3.14 -5.22
N PHE A 50 6.20 2.01 -4.60
CA PHE A 50 5.87 1.78 -3.19
C PHE A 50 6.55 2.82 -2.29
N ARG A 51 7.81 3.12 -2.55
CA ARG A 51 8.54 4.12 -1.77
C ARG A 51 7.89 5.50 -1.91
N GLN A 52 7.47 5.87 -3.10
CA GLN A 52 6.75 7.12 -3.32
C GLN A 52 5.42 7.13 -2.56
N ALA A 53 4.71 6.01 -2.56
CA ALA A 53 3.46 5.90 -1.83
C ALA A 53 3.66 6.05 -0.32
N VAL A 54 4.74 5.50 0.23
CA VAL A 54 5.06 5.65 1.66
C VAL A 54 5.33 7.11 1.99
N LEU A 55 6.00 7.83 1.09
CA LEU A 55 6.36 9.23 1.33
C LEU A 55 5.19 10.20 1.11
N ALA A 56 4.37 9.95 0.10
CA ALA A 56 3.38 10.91 -0.37
C ALA A 56 1.94 10.38 -0.35
N GLY A 57 1.74 9.11 -0.11
CA GLY A 57 0.41 8.51 -0.06
C GLY A 57 -0.28 8.76 1.27
N THR A 58 -1.51 8.23 1.38
CA THR A 58 -2.33 8.35 2.58
C THR A 58 -2.63 6.96 3.12
N GLN A 59 -2.47 6.79 4.43
CA GLN A 59 -2.87 5.54 5.07
C GLN A 59 -4.39 5.45 5.06
N ILE A 60 -4.92 4.28 4.67
CA ILE A 60 -6.35 4.02 4.61
C ILE A 60 -6.67 2.76 5.41
N SER A 61 -7.97 2.53 5.63
CA SER A 61 -8.44 1.32 6.31
C SER A 61 -8.43 0.11 5.38
N LYS A 62 -8.53 -1.07 5.97
CA LYS A 62 -8.70 -2.31 5.21
C LYS A 62 -9.94 -2.25 4.32
N GLU A 63 -11.03 -1.66 4.83
CA GLU A 63 -12.28 -1.54 4.08
C GLU A 63 -12.09 -0.67 2.85
N ASP A 64 -11.43 0.47 3.01
CA ASP A 64 -11.17 1.38 1.89
C ASP A 64 -10.26 0.72 0.85
N TYR A 65 -9.29 -0.05 1.30
CA TYR A 65 -8.40 -0.79 0.40
C TYR A 65 -9.19 -1.75 -0.49
N GLY A 66 -10.19 -2.41 0.08
CA GLY A 66 -11.04 -3.36 -0.64
C GLY A 66 -12.00 -2.73 -1.65
N LYS A 67 -12.17 -1.40 -1.62
CA LYS A 67 -13.11 -0.69 -2.50
C LYS A 67 -12.49 -0.25 -3.84
N ALA A 68 -11.29 -0.65 -4.12
CA ALA A 68 -10.59 -0.20 -5.32
C ALA A 68 -11.34 -0.51 -6.63
#